data_42fa890100056c3d20ee2294cfc425b2
#
_entry.id   42fa890100056c3d20ee2294cfc425b2
#
_cell.length_a   1.000
_cell.length_b   1.000
_cell.length_c   1.000
_cell.angle_alpha   90.00
_cell.angle_beta   90.00
_cell.angle_gamma   90.00
#
_symmetry.space_group_name_H-M   'P 1'
#
loop_
_entity.id
_entity.type
_entity.pdbx_description
1 polymer ?
#
loop_
_entity_poly.entity_id
_entity_poly.type
_entity_poly.pdbx_seq_one_letter_code
_entity_poly.pdbx_strand_id
1 'polypeptide(L)'
;MVATARRVVLGSVLALAALSMTARPAAASDQQLVVDKARIVVETFLADPDFAKMRVYVQNAYGVLVIPNLLKGGFFIGVEHGTGVLLARDPQSGAWSQPAFFDVWGGSFGLQLGGQTSDAIFTLMNPGAIQKILSSRFQMGADASVAVGELGAGVGAGTTAQFGEDVYAFARNMGLYGGLALDGTYVMPRDAWNQAFYGQPLTADQIVLKNAAPEVLGTQALRESLARF
;
A
#
# COMPACT_ATOMS: atom_id res chain seq x y z
N MET A 1 80.89 -0.84 -44.85
CA MET A 1 79.86 -1.85 -44.61
C MET A 1 79.04 -1.40 -43.43
N VAL A 2 77.91 -0.83 -43.69
CA VAL A 2 77.04 -0.26 -42.64
C VAL A 2 75.71 -1.00 -42.76
N ALA A 3 75.32 -1.75 -41.73
CA ALA A 3 74.07 -2.46 -41.63
C ALA A 3 73.04 -1.58 -40.99
N THR A 4 71.98 -1.30 -41.74
CA THR A 4 70.85 -0.47 -41.35
C THR A 4 69.81 -1.33 -40.62
N ALA A 5 69.65 -1.13 -39.34
CA ALA A 5 68.57 -1.78 -38.56
C ALA A 5 67.21 -1.07 -38.76
N ARG A 6 66.25 -1.75 -39.33
CA ARG A 6 64.86 -1.32 -39.48
C ARG A 6 64.11 -1.61 -38.13
N ARG A 7 63.68 -0.58 -37.43
CA ARG A 7 62.77 -0.68 -36.30
C ARG A 7 61.35 -0.84 -36.82
N VAL A 8 60.74 -1.98 -36.55
CA VAL A 8 59.30 -2.20 -36.72
C VAL A 8 58.62 -1.70 -35.48
N VAL A 9 57.80 -0.66 -35.62
CA VAL A 9 56.91 -0.18 -34.57
C VAL A 9 55.58 -0.95 -34.69
N LEU A 10 55.34 -1.90 -33.80
CA LEU A 10 54.02 -2.50 -33.64
C LEU A 10 53.14 -1.53 -32.87
N GLY A 11 52.22 -0.92 -33.58
CA GLY A 11 51.13 -0.16 -32.98
C GLY A 11 50.06 -1.10 -32.37
N SER A 12 49.99 -1.15 -31.06
CA SER A 12 48.93 -1.87 -30.37
C SER A 12 47.63 -1.03 -30.41
N VAL A 13 46.67 -1.42 -31.25
CA VAL A 13 45.33 -0.88 -31.25
C VAL A 13 44.57 -1.57 -30.10
N LEU A 14 44.42 -0.90 -28.95
CA LEU A 14 43.49 -1.30 -27.90
C LEU A 14 42.07 -0.98 -28.39
N ALA A 15 41.35 -1.99 -28.83
CA ALA A 15 39.92 -1.91 -29.07
C ALA A 15 39.20 -1.86 -27.71
N LEU A 16 38.77 -0.68 -27.27
CA LEU A 16 37.88 -0.51 -26.15
C LEU A 16 36.47 -1.01 -26.59
N ALA A 17 36.16 -2.28 -26.29
CA ALA A 17 34.80 -2.79 -26.40
C ALA A 17 33.98 -2.16 -25.28
N ALA A 18 33.29 -1.07 -25.59
CA ALA A 18 32.24 -0.52 -24.74
C ALA A 18 31.12 -1.57 -24.62
N LEU A 19 31.06 -2.31 -23.52
CA LEU A 19 29.96 -3.15 -23.16
C LEU A 19 28.78 -2.21 -22.88
N SER A 20 27.96 -1.96 -23.90
CA SER A 20 26.64 -1.35 -23.71
C SER A 20 25.79 -2.35 -22.93
N MET A 21 25.78 -2.25 -21.61
CA MET A 21 24.75 -2.87 -20.79
C MET A 21 23.43 -2.23 -21.18
N THR A 22 22.72 -2.85 -22.11
CA THR A 22 21.30 -2.55 -22.31
C THR A 22 20.60 -2.95 -21.02
N ALA A 23 20.28 -1.96 -20.19
CA ALA A 23 19.44 -2.16 -19.04
C ALA A 23 18.11 -2.74 -19.55
N ARG A 24 17.91 -4.05 -19.39
CA ARG A 24 16.60 -4.66 -19.53
C ARG A 24 15.68 -3.89 -18.59
N PRO A 25 14.49 -3.47 -19.03
CA PRO A 25 13.50 -2.98 -18.09
C PRO A 25 13.33 -4.09 -17.04
N ALA A 26 13.72 -3.80 -15.79
CA ALA A 26 13.47 -4.70 -14.70
C ALA A 26 11.96 -4.93 -14.67
N ALA A 27 11.52 -6.17 -14.73
CA ALA A 27 10.11 -6.49 -14.46
C ALA A 27 9.78 -5.85 -13.12
N ALA A 28 8.65 -5.14 -13.04
CA ALA A 28 8.22 -4.55 -11.78
C ALA A 28 8.22 -5.64 -10.70
N SER A 29 8.85 -5.36 -9.55
CA SER A 29 8.83 -6.32 -8.45
C SER A 29 7.38 -6.50 -7.95
N ASP A 30 7.08 -7.62 -7.31
CA ASP A 30 5.76 -7.86 -6.71
C ASP A 30 5.37 -6.71 -5.77
N GLN A 31 6.34 -6.16 -5.04
CA GLN A 31 6.14 -5.02 -4.16
C GLN A 31 5.74 -3.76 -4.93
N GLN A 32 6.44 -3.43 -6.02
CA GLN A 32 6.07 -2.28 -6.85
C GLN A 32 4.69 -2.46 -7.47
N LEU A 33 4.34 -3.67 -7.87
CA LEU A 33 3.01 -3.96 -8.42
C LEU A 33 1.91 -3.72 -7.37
N VAL A 34 2.13 -4.02 -6.10
CA VAL A 34 1.17 -3.70 -5.02
C VAL A 34 1.06 -2.19 -4.82
N VAL A 35 2.16 -1.44 -4.86
CA VAL A 35 2.13 0.04 -4.79
C VAL A 35 1.35 0.63 -5.95
N ASP A 36 1.58 0.16 -7.17
CA ASP A 36 0.89 0.64 -8.38
C ASP A 36 -0.61 0.34 -8.32
N LYS A 37 -0.99 -0.86 -7.88
CA LYS A 37 -2.39 -1.22 -7.66
C LYS A 37 -3.04 -0.38 -6.55
N ALA A 38 -2.34 -0.13 -5.45
CA ALA A 38 -2.83 0.72 -4.37
C ALA A 38 -3.10 2.15 -4.87
N ARG A 39 -2.23 2.71 -5.74
CA ARG A 39 -2.49 3.98 -6.41
C ARG A 39 -3.78 3.95 -7.23
N ILE A 40 -3.96 2.90 -8.05
CA ILE A 40 -5.18 2.75 -8.87
C ILE A 40 -6.43 2.68 -7.99
N VAL A 41 -6.37 1.95 -6.87
CA VAL A 41 -7.46 1.90 -5.88
C VAL A 41 -7.78 3.30 -5.36
N VAL A 42 -6.80 4.04 -4.88
CA VAL A 42 -6.97 5.41 -4.39
C VAL A 42 -7.61 6.31 -5.44
N GLU A 43 -7.14 6.28 -6.69
CA GLU A 43 -7.68 7.07 -7.80
C GLU A 43 -9.12 6.66 -8.16
N THR A 44 -9.42 5.37 -8.07
CA THR A 44 -10.77 4.84 -8.30
C THR A 44 -11.76 5.36 -7.25
N PHE A 45 -11.38 5.32 -5.97
CA PHE A 45 -12.22 5.86 -4.89
C PHE A 45 -12.37 7.39 -4.98
N LEU A 46 -11.33 8.11 -5.41
CA LEU A 46 -11.40 9.56 -5.64
C LEU A 46 -12.38 9.93 -6.76
N ALA A 47 -12.46 9.12 -7.81
CA ALA A 47 -13.29 9.37 -8.97
C ALA A 47 -14.75 8.94 -8.78
N ASP A 48 -15.04 8.07 -7.81
CA ASP A 48 -16.36 7.50 -7.58
C ASP A 48 -17.19 8.40 -6.65
N PRO A 49 -18.32 8.95 -7.13
CA PRO A 49 -19.19 9.82 -6.33
C PRO A 49 -19.74 9.15 -5.06
N ASP A 50 -19.91 7.83 -5.07
CA ASP A 50 -20.42 7.08 -3.92
C ASP A 50 -19.43 7.14 -2.73
N PHE A 51 -18.15 7.40 -2.99
CA PHE A 51 -17.13 7.57 -1.97
C PHE A 51 -16.78 9.04 -1.66
N ALA A 52 -17.60 10.00 -2.10
CA ALA A 52 -17.33 11.43 -1.87
C ALA A 52 -17.14 11.77 -0.38
N LYS A 53 -17.88 11.13 0.52
CA LYS A 53 -17.75 11.33 1.98
C LYS A 53 -16.43 10.80 2.55
N MET A 54 -15.80 9.81 1.92
CA MET A 54 -14.52 9.26 2.33
C MET A 54 -13.42 10.32 2.39
N ARG A 55 -13.53 11.39 1.59
CA ARG A 55 -12.59 12.51 1.59
C ARG A 55 -12.39 13.08 3.00
N VAL A 56 -13.46 13.27 3.76
CA VAL A 56 -13.39 13.82 5.12
C VAL A 56 -12.64 12.88 6.05
N TYR A 57 -12.83 11.56 5.90
CA TYR A 57 -12.13 10.57 6.72
C TYR A 57 -10.64 10.54 6.38
N VAL A 58 -10.26 10.52 5.09
CA VAL A 58 -8.84 10.53 4.70
C VAL A 58 -8.15 11.83 5.10
N GLN A 59 -8.83 12.99 4.98
CA GLN A 59 -8.28 14.28 5.41
C GLN A 59 -7.96 14.35 6.90
N ASN A 60 -8.71 13.61 7.73
CA ASN A 60 -8.53 13.59 9.18
C ASN A 60 -7.78 12.33 9.68
N ALA A 61 -7.43 11.42 8.78
CA ALA A 61 -6.72 10.21 9.15
C ALA A 61 -5.25 10.48 9.48
N TYR A 62 -4.76 9.81 10.51
CA TYR A 62 -3.34 9.71 10.85
C TYR A 62 -2.61 8.71 9.95
N GLY A 63 -3.32 7.74 9.39
CA GLY A 63 -2.79 6.78 8.45
C GLY A 63 -3.87 6.16 7.59
N VAL A 64 -3.44 5.59 6.46
CA VAL A 64 -4.32 4.90 5.51
C VAL A 64 -3.68 3.58 5.12
N LEU A 65 -4.42 2.48 5.28
CA LEU A 65 -4.06 1.16 4.75
C LEU A 65 -4.87 0.91 3.50
N VAL A 66 -4.20 0.74 2.37
CA VAL A 66 -4.82 0.44 1.06
C VAL A 66 -4.56 -1.00 0.71
N ILE A 67 -5.62 -1.77 0.47
CA ILE A 67 -5.55 -3.20 0.13
C ILE A 67 -6.20 -3.41 -1.22
N PRO A 68 -5.41 -3.50 -2.30
CA PRO A 68 -5.93 -3.88 -3.61
C PRO A 68 -6.20 -5.40 -3.65
N ASN A 69 -7.35 -5.76 -4.25
CA ASN A 69 -7.75 -7.15 -4.46
C ASN A 69 -7.78 -8.00 -3.18
N LEU A 70 -8.49 -7.54 -2.16
CA LEU A 70 -8.81 -8.35 -0.99
C LEU A 70 -9.70 -9.51 -1.44
N LEU A 71 -9.15 -10.72 -1.45
CA LEU A 71 -9.84 -11.93 -1.87
C LEU A 71 -10.61 -12.50 -0.69
N LYS A 72 -11.87 -12.82 -0.93
CA LYS A 72 -12.74 -13.52 0.02
C LYS A 72 -13.38 -14.72 -0.67
N GLY A 73 -13.24 -15.90 -0.10
CA GLY A 73 -13.81 -17.11 -0.67
C GLY A 73 -14.14 -18.13 0.39
N GLY A 74 -15.18 -18.94 0.16
CA GLY A 74 -15.56 -20.00 1.06
C GLY A 74 -16.91 -20.62 0.75
N PHE A 75 -17.23 -21.70 1.45
CA PHE A 75 -18.51 -22.42 1.34
C PHE A 75 -19.28 -22.40 2.68
N PHE A 76 -18.70 -22.85 3.78
CA PHE A 76 -19.21 -22.77 5.15
C PHE A 76 -18.25 -22.01 6.06
N ILE A 77 -16.98 -22.01 5.67
CA ILE A 77 -15.90 -21.23 6.28
C ILE A 77 -15.32 -20.38 5.17
N GLY A 78 -15.34 -19.07 5.34
CA GLY A 78 -14.70 -18.13 4.44
C GLY A 78 -13.29 -17.83 4.90
N VAL A 79 -12.37 -17.67 3.95
CA VAL A 79 -11.03 -17.14 4.17
C VAL A 79 -10.90 -15.85 3.40
N GLU A 80 -10.32 -14.87 4.05
CA GLU A 80 -10.01 -13.57 3.47
C GLU A 80 -8.49 -13.36 3.49
N HIS A 81 -7.94 -12.94 2.35
CA HIS A 81 -6.52 -12.65 2.22
C HIS A 81 -6.28 -11.51 1.26
N GLY A 82 -5.38 -10.60 1.64
CA GLY A 82 -4.91 -9.53 0.80
C GLY A 82 -3.54 -9.02 1.23
N THR A 83 -2.82 -8.40 0.31
CA THR A 83 -1.61 -7.66 0.59
C THR A 83 -1.85 -6.20 0.28
N GLY A 84 -1.47 -5.31 1.19
CA GLY A 84 -1.65 -3.89 1.05
C GLY A 84 -0.46 -3.08 1.51
N VAL A 85 -0.65 -1.76 1.49
CA VAL A 85 0.35 -0.79 1.95
C VAL A 85 -0.27 0.19 2.93
N LEU A 86 0.45 0.42 4.03
CA LEU A 86 0.14 1.42 5.03
C LEU A 86 1.02 2.65 4.81
N LEU A 87 0.39 3.82 4.78
CA LEU A 87 1.07 5.11 4.82
C LEU A 87 0.55 5.89 6.05
N ALA A 88 1.44 6.57 6.76
CA ALA A 88 1.08 7.50 7.81
C ALA A 88 1.22 8.94 7.34
N ARG A 89 0.41 9.82 7.89
CA ARG A 89 0.49 11.25 7.63
C ARG A 89 1.34 11.91 8.71
N ASP A 90 2.34 12.65 8.28
CA ASP A 90 3.11 13.50 9.17
C ASP A 90 2.23 14.63 9.72
N PRO A 91 2.08 14.77 11.05
CA PRO A 91 1.15 15.73 11.63
C PRO A 91 1.59 17.20 11.46
N GLN A 92 2.85 17.45 11.15
CA GLN A 92 3.38 18.80 11.00
C GLN A 92 3.33 19.28 9.54
N SER A 93 3.77 18.44 8.62
CA SER A 93 3.81 18.79 7.19
C SER A 93 2.57 18.37 6.41
N GLY A 94 1.78 17.42 6.93
CA GLY A 94 0.67 16.79 6.23
C GLY A 94 1.10 15.82 5.13
N ALA A 95 2.40 15.60 4.95
CA ALA A 95 2.93 14.70 3.95
C ALA A 95 2.71 13.23 4.31
N TRP A 96 2.48 12.39 3.30
CA TRP A 96 2.38 10.95 3.47
C TRP A 96 3.77 10.31 3.50
N SER A 97 3.97 9.37 4.41
CA SER A 97 5.21 8.58 4.52
C SER A 97 5.45 7.71 3.29
N GLN A 98 6.60 7.07 3.24
CA GLN A 98 6.82 5.91 2.37
C GLN A 98 5.88 4.76 2.78
N PRO A 99 5.40 3.91 1.82
CA PRO A 99 4.50 2.81 2.11
C PRO A 99 5.22 1.64 2.81
N ALA A 100 4.63 1.11 3.87
CA ALA A 100 5.03 -0.17 4.45
C ALA A 100 4.05 -1.27 4.04
N PHE A 101 4.58 -2.47 3.74
CA PHE A 101 3.78 -3.60 3.28
C PHE A 101 3.19 -4.40 4.42
N PHE A 102 1.92 -4.81 4.25
CA PHE A 102 1.14 -5.57 5.21
C PHE A 102 0.39 -6.71 4.53
N ASP A 103 0.23 -7.82 5.25
CA ASP A 103 -0.73 -8.87 4.92
C ASP A 103 -1.97 -8.74 5.77
N VAL A 104 -3.10 -9.03 5.14
CA VAL A 104 -4.41 -9.09 5.77
C VAL A 104 -4.95 -10.50 5.65
N TRP A 105 -5.35 -11.07 6.78
CA TRP A 105 -5.92 -12.40 6.89
C TRP A 105 -7.18 -12.36 7.73
N GLY A 106 -8.27 -12.90 7.20
CA GLY A 106 -9.53 -12.99 7.91
C GLY A 106 -10.15 -14.38 7.75
N GLY A 107 -10.96 -14.74 8.74
CA GLY A 107 -11.83 -15.91 8.69
C GLY A 107 -13.27 -15.48 8.93
N SER A 108 -14.21 -16.00 8.17
CA SER A 108 -15.64 -15.80 8.39
C SER A 108 -16.38 -17.12 8.43
N PHE A 109 -17.36 -17.22 9.33
CA PHE A 109 -18.30 -18.32 9.35
C PHE A 109 -19.63 -17.87 8.77
N GLY A 110 -20.19 -18.61 7.83
CA GLY A 110 -21.51 -18.31 7.26
C GLY A 110 -21.79 -19.06 5.96
N LEU A 111 -23.07 -19.11 5.59
CA LEU A 111 -23.53 -19.67 4.33
C LEU A 111 -23.23 -18.70 3.18
N GLN A 112 -21.95 -18.55 2.83
CA GLN A 112 -21.52 -17.74 1.70
C GLN A 112 -20.94 -18.65 0.63
N LEU A 113 -21.68 -18.82 -0.46
CA LEU A 113 -21.24 -19.55 -1.65
C LEU A 113 -20.59 -18.55 -2.60
N GLY A 114 -19.30 -18.71 -2.86
CA GLY A 114 -18.63 -17.94 -3.92
C GLY A 114 -17.31 -17.31 -3.53
N GLY A 115 -16.68 -16.71 -4.52
CA GLY A 115 -15.49 -15.87 -4.38
C GLY A 115 -15.83 -14.41 -4.66
N GLN A 116 -15.25 -13.51 -3.90
CA GLN A 116 -15.38 -12.07 -4.08
C GLN A 116 -14.00 -11.44 -4.04
N THR A 117 -13.81 -10.43 -4.86
CA THR A 117 -12.64 -9.55 -4.79
C THR A 117 -13.12 -8.15 -4.44
N SER A 118 -12.44 -7.51 -3.52
CA SER A 118 -12.75 -6.14 -3.11
C SER A 118 -11.49 -5.30 -3.08
N ASP A 119 -11.60 -4.05 -3.51
CA ASP A 119 -10.61 -3.04 -3.16
C ASP A 119 -11.04 -2.41 -1.84
N ALA A 120 -10.11 -2.26 -0.90
CA ALA A 120 -10.42 -1.69 0.41
C ALA A 120 -9.43 -0.60 0.83
N ILE A 121 -9.96 0.43 1.49
CA ILE A 121 -9.19 1.47 2.13
C ILE A 121 -9.66 1.58 3.59
N PHE A 122 -8.70 1.52 4.51
CA PHE A 122 -8.92 1.72 5.94
C PHE A 122 -8.28 3.03 6.38
N THR A 123 -9.05 3.89 7.02
CA THR A 123 -8.55 5.14 7.61
C THR A 123 -8.36 4.97 9.11
N LEU A 124 -7.15 5.23 9.58
CA LEU A 124 -6.75 5.14 10.99
C LEU A 124 -6.91 6.53 11.62
N MET A 125 -7.88 6.69 12.52
CA MET A 125 -8.37 8.00 12.94
C MET A 125 -7.63 8.59 14.15
N ASN A 126 -6.74 7.82 14.77
CA ASN A 126 -5.96 8.30 15.92
C ASN A 126 -4.57 7.65 15.97
N PRO A 127 -3.62 8.26 16.69
CA PRO A 127 -2.25 7.73 16.82
C PRO A 127 -2.21 6.34 17.47
N GLY A 128 -3.15 6.02 18.35
CA GLY A 128 -3.25 4.72 19.01
C GLY A 128 -3.56 3.60 18.02
N ALA A 129 -4.46 3.85 17.06
CA ALA A 129 -4.77 2.90 15.99
C ALA A 129 -3.54 2.59 15.12
N ILE A 130 -2.75 3.63 14.76
CA ILE A 130 -1.49 3.40 14.02
C ILE A 130 -0.51 2.57 14.84
N GLN A 131 -0.30 2.89 16.12
CA GLN A 131 0.62 2.14 16.96
C GLN A 131 0.22 0.67 17.10
N LYS A 132 -1.07 0.41 17.22
CA LYS A 132 -1.60 -0.97 17.31
C LYS A 132 -1.39 -1.73 16.00
N ILE A 133 -1.69 -1.14 14.83
CA ILE A 133 -1.53 -1.81 13.53
C ILE A 133 -0.06 -2.08 13.18
N LEU A 134 0.87 -1.29 13.70
CA LEU A 134 2.31 -1.50 13.55
C LEU A 134 2.85 -2.61 14.45
N SER A 135 2.07 -3.10 15.41
CA SER A 135 2.44 -4.27 16.21
C SER A 135 2.50 -5.52 15.33
N SER A 136 3.19 -6.55 15.81
CA SER A 136 3.39 -7.79 15.05
C SER A 136 2.11 -8.55 14.72
N ARG A 137 1.00 -8.25 15.42
CA ARG A 137 -0.30 -8.87 15.22
C ARG A 137 -1.39 -7.90 15.69
N PHE A 138 -2.14 -7.40 14.76
CA PHE A 138 -3.27 -6.53 15.01
C PHE A 138 -4.56 -7.22 14.56
N GLN A 139 -5.57 -7.28 15.42
CA GLN A 139 -6.88 -7.85 15.12
C GLN A 139 -7.94 -6.74 15.08
N MET A 140 -8.54 -6.56 13.91
CA MET A 140 -9.65 -5.63 13.73
C MET A 140 -10.87 -6.06 14.56
N GLY A 141 -11.55 -5.12 15.18
CA GLY A 141 -12.69 -5.35 16.07
C GLY A 141 -12.31 -5.72 17.50
N ALA A 142 -11.11 -6.29 17.74
CA ALA A 142 -10.62 -6.64 19.07
C ALA A 142 -9.62 -5.61 19.62
N ASP A 143 -8.61 -5.26 18.82
CA ASP A 143 -7.56 -4.33 19.22
C ASP A 143 -7.92 -2.86 18.96
N ALA A 144 -8.75 -2.60 17.97
CA ALA A 144 -9.30 -1.29 17.66
C ALA A 144 -10.74 -1.42 17.17
N SER A 145 -11.57 -0.46 17.49
CA SER A 145 -12.93 -0.39 16.98
C SER A 145 -12.93 -0.09 15.48
N VAL A 146 -13.79 -0.78 14.74
CA VAL A 146 -13.87 -0.65 13.28
C VAL A 146 -15.32 -0.44 12.86
N ALA A 147 -15.55 0.57 12.05
CA ALA A 147 -16.85 0.78 11.41
C ALA A 147 -16.72 0.84 9.89
N VAL A 148 -17.80 0.50 9.20
CA VAL A 148 -17.90 0.74 7.76
C VAL A 148 -18.15 2.23 7.55
N GLY A 149 -17.33 2.85 6.71
CA GLY A 149 -17.45 4.27 6.40
C GLY A 149 -18.76 4.57 5.64
N GLU A 150 -19.29 5.75 5.86
CA GLU A 150 -20.50 6.19 5.19
C GLU A 150 -20.28 6.33 3.67
N LEU A 151 -21.17 5.72 2.90
CA LEU A 151 -21.22 5.83 1.45
C LEU A 151 -22.34 6.82 1.03
N GLY A 152 -22.22 7.38 -0.16
CA GLY A 152 -23.24 8.17 -0.82
C GLY A 152 -22.81 9.57 -1.24
N ALA A 153 -23.36 10.01 -2.37
CA ALA A 153 -23.12 11.32 -2.98
C ALA A 153 -23.88 12.48 -2.31
N GLY A 154 -24.65 12.21 -1.27
CA GLY A 154 -25.45 13.21 -0.58
C GLY A 154 -24.58 14.21 0.16
N VAL A 155 -24.30 15.35 -0.48
CA VAL A 155 -23.74 16.53 0.20
C VAL A 155 -24.87 17.16 1.03
N GLY A 156 -25.21 16.53 2.16
CA GLY A 156 -25.90 17.23 3.22
C GLY A 156 -24.90 18.22 3.83
N ALA A 157 -25.00 19.47 3.43
CA ALA A 157 -24.32 20.55 4.15
C ALA A 157 -24.73 20.44 5.63
N GLY A 158 -23.85 19.92 6.49
CA GLY A 158 -24.06 19.87 7.93
C GLY A 158 -23.81 18.53 8.63
N THR A 159 -23.49 17.45 7.92
CA THR A 159 -23.12 16.22 8.63
C THR A 159 -21.66 16.31 9.03
N THR A 160 -21.41 16.74 10.25
CA THR A 160 -20.11 16.57 10.93
C THR A 160 -19.90 15.06 11.00
N ALA A 161 -18.88 14.56 10.29
CA ALA A 161 -18.48 13.17 10.44
C ALA A 161 -18.16 12.93 11.93
N GLN A 162 -18.92 12.06 12.58
CA GLN A 162 -18.66 11.71 13.96
C GLN A 162 -17.57 10.63 13.96
N PHE A 163 -16.34 11.01 14.25
CA PHE A 163 -15.24 10.08 14.40
C PHE A 163 -15.30 9.43 15.79
N GLY A 164 -16.16 8.41 15.94
CA GLY A 164 -16.30 7.65 17.18
C GLY A 164 -15.42 6.40 17.23
N GLU A 165 -14.97 5.93 16.05
CA GLU A 165 -14.23 4.69 15.90
C GLU A 165 -12.76 4.92 15.60
N ASP A 166 -11.93 3.93 15.94
CA ASP A 166 -10.49 3.96 15.69
C ASP A 166 -10.16 3.81 14.20
N VAL A 167 -10.96 3.02 13.48
CA VAL A 167 -10.77 2.70 12.07
C VAL A 167 -12.09 2.79 11.31
N TYR A 168 -12.07 3.40 10.13
CA TYR A 168 -13.18 3.32 9.18
C TYR A 168 -12.73 2.59 7.92
N ALA A 169 -13.56 1.63 7.49
CA ALA A 169 -13.32 0.80 6.33
C ALA A 169 -14.23 1.20 5.18
N PHE A 170 -13.64 1.41 4.03
CA PHE A 170 -14.32 1.64 2.76
C PHE A 170 -13.95 0.51 1.81
N ALA A 171 -14.95 -0.14 1.22
CA ALA A 171 -14.70 -1.22 0.28
C ALA A 171 -15.55 -1.06 -0.98
N ARG A 172 -14.92 -1.33 -2.10
CA ARG A 172 -15.56 -1.42 -3.40
C ARG A 172 -15.54 -2.88 -3.84
N ASN A 173 -16.71 -3.48 -3.83
CA ASN A 173 -16.87 -4.89 -4.16
C ASN A 173 -17.01 -5.08 -5.66
N MET A 174 -16.20 -5.99 -6.20
CA MET A 174 -16.38 -6.52 -7.55
C MET A 174 -17.04 -7.91 -7.44
N GLY A 175 -18.36 -7.95 -7.20
CA GLY A 175 -19.11 -9.21 -7.03
C GLY A 175 -20.48 -9.03 -6.38
N LEU A 176 -21.22 -10.12 -6.21
CA LEU A 176 -22.63 -10.15 -5.79
C LEU A 176 -22.89 -9.93 -4.29
N TYR A 177 -21.88 -9.66 -3.47
CA TYR A 177 -22.03 -9.52 -2.01
C TYR A 177 -21.70 -8.12 -1.51
N GLY A 178 -22.70 -7.47 -0.93
CA GLY A 178 -22.54 -6.21 -0.18
C GLY A 178 -22.32 -6.49 1.30
N GLY A 179 -21.08 -6.43 1.76
CA GLY A 179 -20.76 -6.49 3.18
C GLY A 179 -19.29 -6.79 3.43
N LEU A 180 -18.60 -5.92 4.16
CA LEU A 180 -17.27 -6.15 4.66
C LEU A 180 -17.41 -6.60 6.13
N ALA A 181 -17.26 -7.90 6.40
CA ALA A 181 -17.14 -8.38 7.76
C ALA A 181 -15.66 -8.29 8.13
N LEU A 182 -15.31 -7.34 9.00
CA LEU A 182 -13.93 -7.05 9.40
C LEU A 182 -13.58 -7.63 10.76
N ASP A 183 -14.56 -8.03 11.54
CA ASP A 183 -14.34 -8.62 12.85
C ASP A 183 -13.54 -9.92 12.74
N GLY A 184 -12.44 -9.98 13.46
CA GLY A 184 -11.56 -11.12 13.44
C GLY A 184 -10.50 -11.10 12.32
N THR A 185 -10.42 -10.03 11.54
CA THR A 185 -9.40 -9.85 10.52
C THR A 185 -8.07 -9.43 11.14
N TYR A 186 -7.02 -10.17 10.83
CA TYR A 186 -5.65 -9.88 11.26
C TYR A 186 -4.91 -9.07 10.21
N VAL A 187 -4.16 -8.07 10.66
CA VAL A 187 -3.25 -7.26 9.85
C VAL A 187 -1.85 -7.40 10.41
N MET A 188 -0.89 -7.76 9.57
CA MET A 188 0.47 -8.08 9.98
C MET A 188 1.50 -7.42 9.06
N PRO A 189 2.57 -6.80 9.60
CA PRO A 189 3.66 -6.26 8.78
C PRO A 189 4.34 -7.36 7.96
N ARG A 190 4.70 -7.05 6.72
CA ARG A 190 5.50 -7.91 5.84
C ARG A 190 6.95 -7.45 5.82
N ASP A 191 7.69 -7.65 6.90
CA ASP A 191 9.06 -7.13 7.03
C ASP A 191 10.00 -7.63 5.92
N ALA A 192 9.83 -8.88 5.47
CA ALA A 192 10.60 -9.41 4.34
C ALA A 192 10.35 -8.63 3.03
N TRP A 193 9.13 -8.15 2.81
CA TRP A 193 8.80 -7.33 1.66
C TRP A 193 9.29 -5.90 1.83
N ASN A 194 9.22 -5.33 3.04
CA ASN A 194 9.80 -4.04 3.35
C ASN A 194 11.32 -4.06 3.09
N GLN A 195 12.01 -5.08 3.57
CA GLN A 195 13.44 -5.26 3.33
C GLN A 195 13.77 -5.40 1.83
N ALA A 196 13.02 -6.22 1.10
CA ALA A 196 13.25 -6.42 -0.33
C ALA A 196 13.03 -5.14 -1.14
N PHE A 197 12.01 -4.34 -0.78
CA PHE A 197 11.65 -3.12 -1.48
C PHE A 197 12.63 -1.96 -1.22
N TYR A 198 13.05 -1.78 0.05
CA TYR A 198 13.93 -0.69 0.45
C TYR A 198 15.43 -1.07 0.43
N GLY A 199 15.75 -2.34 0.20
CA GLY A 199 17.13 -2.84 0.20
C GLY A 199 17.82 -2.84 1.58
N GLN A 200 17.05 -2.64 2.66
CA GLN A 200 17.53 -2.60 4.03
C GLN A 200 16.45 -3.10 5.02
N PRO A 201 16.86 -3.70 6.18
CA PRO A 201 15.93 -4.31 7.12
C PRO A 201 15.19 -3.23 7.94
N LEU A 202 14.15 -2.65 7.36
CA LEU A 202 13.31 -1.66 8.01
C LEU A 202 12.00 -2.30 8.50
N THR A 203 11.63 -2.02 9.75
CA THR A 203 10.30 -2.33 10.27
C THR A 203 9.25 -1.34 9.74
N ALA A 204 7.98 -1.74 9.75
CA ALA A 204 6.90 -0.86 9.35
C ALA A 204 6.89 0.45 10.16
N ASP A 205 7.14 0.40 11.48
CA ASP A 205 7.27 1.58 12.34
C ASP A 205 8.38 2.54 11.87
N GLN A 206 9.55 1.99 11.52
CA GLN A 206 10.66 2.79 11.01
C GLN A 206 10.33 3.47 9.68
N ILE A 207 9.55 2.80 8.82
CA ILE A 207 9.14 3.34 7.53
C ILE A 207 8.11 4.46 7.71
N VAL A 208 7.00 4.18 8.41
CA VAL A 208 5.84 5.07 8.38
C VAL A 208 5.86 6.16 9.47
N LEU A 209 6.47 5.92 10.64
CA LEU A 209 6.50 6.91 11.71
C LEU A 209 7.86 7.61 11.84
N LYS A 210 8.96 6.90 11.58
CA LYS A 210 10.30 7.47 11.73
C LYS A 210 10.90 7.99 10.43
N ASN A 211 10.18 7.82 9.29
CA ASN A 211 10.63 8.23 7.95
C ASN A 211 12.05 7.74 7.63
N ALA A 212 12.42 6.53 8.10
CA ALA A 212 13.75 5.98 7.91
C ALA A 212 13.96 5.36 6.51
N ALA A 213 12.89 5.16 5.75
CA ALA A 213 12.97 4.60 4.41
C ALA A 213 13.52 5.63 3.40
N PRO A 214 14.39 5.21 2.48
CA PRO A 214 14.83 6.06 1.39
C PRO A 214 13.66 6.44 0.47
N GLU A 215 13.77 7.58 -0.20
CA GLU A 215 12.80 7.97 -1.22
C GLU A 215 12.85 7.01 -2.41
N VAL A 216 11.71 6.44 -2.77
CA VAL A 216 11.55 5.54 -3.92
C VAL A 216 10.61 6.20 -4.93
N LEU A 217 11.10 6.47 -6.14
CA LEU A 217 10.32 7.14 -7.18
C LEU A 217 9.00 6.44 -7.49
N GLY A 218 8.99 5.09 -7.44
CA GLY A 218 7.78 4.29 -7.69
C GLY A 218 6.64 4.51 -6.69
N THR A 219 6.88 5.16 -5.53
CA THR A 219 5.87 5.41 -4.50
C THR A 219 5.25 6.80 -4.58
N GLN A 220 5.88 7.71 -5.32
CA GLN A 220 5.50 9.13 -5.36
C GLN A 220 4.05 9.30 -5.85
N ALA A 221 3.67 8.65 -6.94
CA ALA A 221 2.33 8.77 -7.51
C ALA A 221 1.22 8.31 -6.55
N LEU A 222 1.45 7.27 -5.73
CA LEU A 222 0.52 6.86 -4.69
C LEU A 222 0.37 7.93 -3.60
N ARG A 223 1.48 8.50 -3.12
CA ARG A 223 1.49 9.55 -2.10
C ARG A 223 0.79 10.82 -2.58
N GLU A 224 1.04 11.21 -3.83
CA GLU A 224 0.36 12.33 -4.49
C GLU A 224 -1.15 12.08 -4.66
N SER A 225 -1.55 10.85 -5.02
CA SER A 225 -2.97 10.49 -5.13
C SER A 225 -3.67 10.60 -3.77
N LEU A 226 -3.06 10.12 -2.68
CA LEU A 226 -3.58 10.28 -1.33
C LEU A 226 -3.66 11.75 -0.88
N ALA A 227 -2.74 12.59 -1.32
CA ALA A 227 -2.76 14.02 -1.00
C ALA A 227 -3.88 14.81 -1.70
N ARG A 228 -4.58 14.19 -2.67
CA ARG A 228 -5.72 14.79 -3.39
C ARG A 228 -7.06 14.65 -2.65
N PHE A 229 -7.12 13.77 -1.61
CA PHE A 229 -8.29 13.71 -0.73
C PHE A 229 -8.38 14.97 0.13
#